data_bce0bc5d97f8ba269cf8174f319e1cad
#
_entry.id   bce0bc5d97f8ba269cf8174f319e1cad
#
_cell.length_a   1.000
_cell.length_b   1.000
_cell.length_c   1.000
_cell.angle_alpha   90.00
_cell.angle_beta   90.00
_cell.angle_gamma   90.00
#
_symmetry.space_group_name_H-M   'P 1'
#
loop_
_entity.id
_entity.type
_entity.pdbx_description
1 polymer ?
#
loop_
_entity_poly.entity_id
_entity_poly.type
_entity_poly.pdbx_seq_one_letter_code
_entity_poly.pdbx_strand_id
1 'polypeptide(L)'
;MPLAQAEDTIKVGVIAAFSGPFADYGKQMEGGIKAWMAQNGASVGGKKIEIIYKDTTGPSPEIAKRLAQELVVRDKVDFLAGFGLTPEALAVAPIAEQAKKPMIIMNAATSVITTKSNYIARFSMTLPQVSAPMATWAARNNIKKVVTLVADYGPGIDAEAAFKNELVKGGGEVKEAIRVPLRNPEFAPYIQRIKDAKPDAVFIFVPAGEQGIAFMKGYRERGLAAAGIKVIATGDLTDDHVLPAMGDATLGVITTFHYSAAHKSPENAAFLKSFESANPGAGRPNFMAVAAYDGMAAIYEVTRKLNGKIDGDQAMAVLKTMKLNSPRGPISIDPQTRDIVQTVYVRKVEKVGSEFYNVEFDQFTNQKDPGK
;
A
#
# COMPACT_ATOMS: atom_id res chain seq x y z
N MET A 1 -44.30 19.17 -16.13
CA MET A 1 -43.29 18.12 -15.90
C MET A 1 -42.22 18.71 -15.00
N PRO A 2 -41.90 18.17 -13.81
CA PRO A 2 -40.79 18.65 -13.05
C PRO A 2 -39.52 18.32 -13.86
N LEU A 3 -38.72 19.34 -14.12
CA LEU A 3 -37.34 19.15 -14.60
C LEU A 3 -36.64 18.22 -13.62
N ALA A 4 -36.25 17.03 -14.08
CA ALA A 4 -35.35 16.17 -13.33
C ALA A 4 -34.11 17.02 -13.02
N GLN A 5 -33.96 17.46 -11.79
CA GLN A 5 -32.74 18.06 -11.29
C GLN A 5 -31.67 17.00 -11.52
N ALA A 6 -30.70 17.28 -12.38
CA ALA A 6 -29.55 16.44 -12.53
C ALA A 6 -28.99 16.20 -11.11
N GLU A 7 -28.98 14.94 -10.65
CA GLU A 7 -28.39 14.62 -9.36
C GLU A 7 -26.96 15.14 -9.40
N ASP A 8 -26.68 16.11 -8.57
CA ASP A 8 -25.33 16.65 -8.39
C ASP A 8 -24.40 15.50 -7.98
N THR A 9 -23.53 15.11 -8.88
CA THR A 9 -22.68 13.91 -8.75
C THR A 9 -21.26 14.32 -8.39
N ILE A 10 -20.68 13.69 -7.39
CA ILE A 10 -19.25 13.75 -7.09
C ILE A 10 -18.54 12.66 -7.87
N LYS A 11 -17.60 13.03 -8.71
CA LYS A 11 -16.85 12.11 -9.57
C LYS A 11 -15.46 11.83 -9.00
N VAL A 12 -15.12 10.56 -8.87
CA VAL A 12 -13.81 10.08 -8.40
C VAL A 12 -13.13 9.32 -9.53
N GLY A 13 -12.04 9.85 -10.05
CA GLY A 13 -11.21 9.19 -11.06
C GLY A 13 -10.16 8.30 -10.40
N VAL A 14 -10.27 6.99 -10.57
CA VAL A 14 -9.34 6.01 -9.99
C VAL A 14 -8.38 5.52 -11.07
N ILE A 15 -7.10 5.78 -10.88
CA ILE A 15 -6.01 5.40 -11.79
C ILE A 15 -5.18 4.31 -11.13
N ALA A 16 -5.17 3.12 -11.71
CA ALA A 16 -4.37 1.98 -11.27
C ALA A 16 -4.15 0.98 -12.41
N ALA A 17 -3.30 -0.02 -12.21
CA ALA A 17 -3.19 -1.14 -13.13
C ALA A 17 -4.35 -2.12 -12.87
N PHE A 18 -5.26 -2.28 -13.84
CA PHE A 18 -6.35 -3.25 -13.82
C PHE A 18 -6.09 -4.43 -14.76
N SER A 19 -5.01 -4.36 -15.54
CA SER A 19 -4.52 -5.43 -16.41
C SER A 19 -2.99 -5.57 -16.28
N GLY A 20 -2.43 -6.64 -16.90
CA GLY A 20 -1.00 -6.94 -16.85
C GLY A 20 -0.52 -7.48 -15.49
N PRO A 21 0.82 -7.51 -15.25
CA PRO A 21 1.42 -8.14 -14.06
C PRO A 21 1.03 -7.51 -12.72
N PHE A 22 0.49 -6.28 -12.72
CA PHE A 22 0.04 -5.56 -11.54
C PHE A 22 -1.49 -5.43 -11.46
N ALA A 23 -2.23 -6.25 -12.23
CA ALA A 23 -3.70 -6.19 -12.29
C ALA A 23 -4.38 -6.32 -10.91
N ASP A 24 -3.79 -7.08 -10.01
CA ASP A 24 -4.33 -7.28 -8.65
C ASP A 24 -4.33 -5.98 -7.83
N TYR A 25 -3.45 -5.02 -8.13
CA TYR A 25 -3.44 -3.71 -7.46
C TYR A 25 -4.76 -2.97 -7.68
N GLY A 26 -5.17 -2.84 -8.95
CA GLY A 26 -6.44 -2.20 -9.30
C GLY A 26 -7.64 -2.96 -8.77
N LYS A 27 -7.63 -4.30 -8.89
CA LYS A 27 -8.73 -5.16 -8.41
C LYS A 27 -8.92 -5.07 -6.90
N GLN A 28 -7.85 -5.08 -6.11
CA GLN A 28 -7.91 -4.93 -4.67
C GLN A 28 -8.41 -3.52 -4.27
N MET A 29 -7.94 -2.46 -4.94
CA MET A 29 -8.45 -1.11 -4.71
C MET A 29 -9.94 -1.00 -5.06
N GLU A 30 -10.36 -1.52 -6.21
CA GLU A 30 -11.77 -1.58 -6.62
C GLU A 30 -12.60 -2.34 -5.58
N GLY A 31 -12.09 -3.47 -5.07
CA GLY A 31 -12.73 -4.25 -4.03
C GLY A 31 -12.94 -3.47 -2.74
N GLY A 32 -11.94 -2.71 -2.30
CA GLY A 32 -12.03 -1.83 -1.13
C GLY A 32 -13.03 -0.69 -1.31
N ILE A 33 -13.05 -0.07 -2.48
CA ILE A 33 -14.03 0.97 -2.85
C ILE A 33 -15.46 0.39 -2.80
N LYS A 34 -15.69 -0.77 -3.41
CA LYS A 34 -16.99 -1.44 -3.39
C LYS A 34 -17.43 -1.82 -1.98
N ALA A 35 -16.50 -2.31 -1.15
CA ALA A 35 -16.78 -2.64 0.23
C ALA A 35 -17.22 -1.41 1.05
N TRP A 36 -16.56 -0.26 0.87
CA TRP A 36 -16.98 1.00 1.50
C TRP A 36 -18.38 1.41 1.07
N MET A 37 -18.63 1.43 -0.24
CA MET A 37 -19.91 1.86 -0.81
C MET A 37 -21.05 0.92 -0.42
N ALA A 38 -20.80 -0.39 -0.28
CA ALA A 38 -21.79 -1.35 0.20
C ALA A 38 -22.23 -1.08 1.64
N GLN A 39 -21.32 -0.62 2.50
CA GLN A 39 -21.63 -0.29 3.90
C GLN A 39 -22.24 1.10 4.07
N ASN A 40 -21.82 2.07 3.25
CA ASN A 40 -22.12 3.48 3.49
C ASN A 40 -23.05 4.09 2.41
N GLY A 41 -23.48 3.29 1.43
CA GLY A 41 -24.32 3.72 0.33
C GLY A 41 -23.53 4.41 -0.80
N ALA A 42 -24.20 4.59 -1.93
CA ALA A 42 -23.64 5.24 -3.13
C ALA A 42 -23.83 6.76 -3.15
N SER A 43 -24.26 7.35 -2.03
CA SER A 43 -24.51 8.80 -1.91
C SER A 43 -24.09 9.31 -0.55
N VAL A 44 -23.62 10.55 -0.50
CA VAL A 44 -23.24 11.25 0.74
C VAL A 44 -23.57 12.73 0.64
N GLY A 45 -24.16 13.31 1.69
CA GLY A 45 -24.54 14.73 1.71
C GLY A 45 -25.51 15.13 0.59
N GLY A 46 -26.39 14.22 0.15
CA GLY A 46 -27.32 14.43 -0.95
C GLY A 46 -26.69 14.38 -2.35
N LYS A 47 -25.43 13.97 -2.46
CA LYS A 47 -24.69 13.83 -3.72
C LYS A 47 -24.44 12.36 -4.03
N LYS A 48 -24.68 11.95 -5.29
CA LYS A 48 -24.29 10.62 -5.77
C LYS A 48 -22.76 10.55 -5.94
N ILE A 49 -22.16 9.42 -5.60
CA ILE A 49 -20.75 9.15 -5.85
C ILE A 49 -20.61 8.29 -7.10
N GLU A 50 -19.87 8.77 -8.08
CA GLU A 50 -19.55 8.08 -9.32
C GLU A 50 -18.05 7.76 -9.37
N ILE A 51 -17.70 6.50 -9.59
CA ILE A 51 -16.32 6.07 -9.71
C ILE A 51 -15.99 5.80 -11.18
N ILE A 52 -14.93 6.44 -11.68
CA ILE A 52 -14.42 6.28 -13.04
C ILE A 52 -13.07 5.60 -12.98
N TYR A 53 -13.01 4.32 -13.35
CA TYR A 53 -11.76 3.55 -13.36
C TYR A 53 -10.98 3.75 -14.66
N LYS A 54 -9.67 3.91 -14.54
CA LYS A 54 -8.71 4.05 -15.66
C LYS A 54 -7.54 3.09 -15.48
N ASP A 55 -7.30 2.25 -16.48
CA ASP A 55 -6.27 1.22 -16.46
C ASP A 55 -4.94 1.75 -17.03
N THR A 56 -3.87 1.68 -16.23
CA THR A 56 -2.51 2.03 -16.64
C THR A 56 -1.75 0.85 -17.25
N THR A 57 -2.30 -0.36 -17.17
CA THR A 57 -1.70 -1.63 -17.66
C THR A 57 -0.37 -2.02 -17.01
N GLY A 58 0.09 -1.26 -15.99
CA GLY A 58 1.34 -1.50 -15.25
C GLY A 58 2.09 -0.19 -14.95
N PRO A 59 3.39 -0.23 -14.62
CA PRO A 59 4.17 0.96 -14.31
C PRO A 59 4.41 1.83 -15.56
N SER A 60 3.38 2.60 -15.93
CA SER A 60 3.31 3.38 -17.17
C SER A 60 2.99 4.85 -16.88
N PRO A 61 4.01 5.68 -16.51
CA PRO A 61 3.81 7.08 -16.14
C PRO A 61 3.16 7.92 -17.25
N GLU A 62 3.48 7.69 -18.51
CA GLU A 62 2.90 8.44 -19.64
C GLU A 62 1.41 8.12 -19.82
N ILE A 63 1.03 6.84 -19.66
CA ILE A 63 -0.39 6.45 -19.69
C ILE A 63 -1.13 7.08 -18.51
N ALA A 64 -0.60 7.00 -17.30
CA ALA A 64 -1.20 7.59 -16.11
C ALA A 64 -1.41 9.12 -16.27
N LYS A 65 -0.41 9.82 -16.81
CA LYS A 65 -0.48 11.25 -17.11
C LYS A 65 -1.61 11.58 -18.08
N ARG A 66 -1.69 10.87 -19.21
CA ARG A 66 -2.76 11.05 -20.20
C ARG A 66 -4.14 10.78 -19.60
N LEU A 67 -4.29 9.69 -18.85
CA LEU A 67 -5.56 9.33 -18.21
C LEU A 67 -5.99 10.36 -17.16
N ALA A 68 -5.06 10.91 -16.39
CA ALA A 68 -5.34 11.98 -15.43
C ALA A 68 -5.82 13.26 -16.14
N GLN A 69 -5.20 13.63 -17.27
CA GLN A 69 -5.65 14.76 -18.08
C GLN A 69 -7.08 14.55 -18.62
N GLU A 70 -7.39 13.34 -19.11
CA GLU A 70 -8.75 13.00 -19.53
C GLU A 70 -9.76 13.14 -18.39
N LEU A 71 -9.44 12.60 -17.21
CA LEU A 71 -10.32 12.66 -16.03
C LEU A 71 -10.57 14.10 -15.59
N VAL A 72 -9.54 14.94 -15.58
CA VAL A 72 -9.65 16.33 -15.13
C VAL A 72 -10.38 17.20 -16.15
N VAL A 73 -10.02 17.09 -17.43
CA VAL A 73 -10.51 18.03 -18.47
C VAL A 73 -11.85 17.58 -19.08
N ARG A 74 -11.95 16.30 -19.44
CA ARG A 74 -13.13 15.75 -20.12
C ARG A 74 -14.18 15.28 -19.14
N ASP A 75 -13.78 14.43 -18.17
CA ASP A 75 -14.69 13.77 -17.26
C ASP A 75 -15.04 14.67 -16.06
N LYS A 76 -14.24 15.74 -15.84
CA LYS A 76 -14.40 16.79 -14.80
C LYS A 76 -14.53 16.19 -13.40
N VAL A 77 -13.60 15.28 -13.05
CA VAL A 77 -13.60 14.65 -11.73
C VAL A 77 -13.33 15.64 -10.60
N ASP A 78 -13.89 15.37 -9.44
CA ASP A 78 -13.68 16.15 -8.22
C ASP A 78 -12.43 15.66 -7.46
N PHE A 79 -12.15 14.35 -7.52
CA PHE A 79 -11.01 13.71 -6.89
C PHE A 79 -10.25 12.84 -7.90
N LEU A 80 -8.93 12.79 -7.75
CA LEU A 80 -8.07 11.76 -8.31
C LEU A 80 -7.72 10.77 -7.20
N ALA A 81 -7.76 9.48 -7.48
CA ALA A 81 -7.51 8.44 -6.48
C ALA A 81 -6.81 7.22 -7.10
N GLY A 82 -6.35 6.29 -6.27
CA GLY A 82 -5.67 5.07 -6.70
C GLY A 82 -4.16 5.16 -6.60
N PHE A 83 -3.46 5.08 -7.72
CA PHE A 83 -1.99 5.17 -7.84
C PHE A 83 -1.29 3.98 -7.17
N GLY A 84 -1.29 2.86 -7.87
CA GLY A 84 -0.66 1.62 -7.43
C GLY A 84 0.86 1.71 -7.35
N LEU A 85 1.47 2.46 -8.26
CA LEU A 85 2.92 2.53 -8.41
C LEU A 85 3.44 3.97 -8.37
N THR A 86 4.63 4.16 -7.79
CA THR A 86 5.27 5.46 -7.64
C THR A 86 5.48 6.23 -8.94
N PRO A 87 5.94 5.62 -10.06
CA PRO A 87 6.12 6.36 -11.32
C PRO A 87 4.83 7.03 -11.82
N GLU A 88 3.69 6.38 -11.64
CA GLU A 88 2.37 6.90 -12.02
C GLU A 88 1.96 8.08 -11.13
N ALA A 89 2.11 7.94 -9.81
CA ALA A 89 1.80 9.01 -8.86
C ALA A 89 2.64 10.27 -9.12
N LEU A 90 3.94 10.10 -9.38
CA LEU A 90 4.84 11.22 -9.68
C LEU A 90 4.49 11.91 -11.01
N ALA A 91 4.08 11.15 -12.03
CA ALA A 91 3.68 11.70 -13.33
C ALA A 91 2.38 12.51 -13.25
N VAL A 92 1.48 12.16 -12.33
CA VAL A 92 0.18 12.83 -12.15
C VAL A 92 0.24 13.99 -11.17
N ALA A 93 1.18 14.01 -10.24
CA ALA A 93 1.30 15.06 -9.22
C ALA A 93 1.25 16.50 -9.78
N PRO A 94 1.93 16.86 -10.90
CA PRO A 94 1.82 18.18 -11.50
C PRO A 94 0.41 18.52 -12.00
N ILE A 95 -0.36 17.52 -12.46
CA ILE A 95 -1.73 17.70 -12.93
C ILE A 95 -2.64 18.01 -11.73
N ALA A 96 -2.48 17.27 -10.62
CA ALA A 96 -3.21 17.51 -9.38
C ALA A 96 -2.94 18.95 -8.85
N GLU A 97 -1.67 19.40 -8.88
CA GLU A 97 -1.27 20.75 -8.47
C GLU A 97 -1.90 21.82 -9.36
N GLN A 98 -1.75 21.70 -10.67
CA GLN A 98 -2.24 22.69 -11.63
C GLN A 98 -3.76 22.79 -11.62
N ALA A 99 -4.46 21.66 -11.52
CA ALA A 99 -5.92 21.60 -11.53
C ALA A 99 -6.54 21.79 -10.13
N LYS A 100 -5.71 21.91 -9.09
CA LYS A 100 -6.14 21.95 -7.67
C LYS A 100 -7.08 20.80 -7.30
N LYS A 101 -6.77 19.59 -7.78
CA LYS A 101 -7.60 18.41 -7.51
C LYS A 101 -7.00 17.56 -6.39
N PRO A 102 -7.77 17.30 -5.31
CA PRO A 102 -7.32 16.36 -4.28
C PRO A 102 -6.96 15.00 -4.89
N MET A 103 -5.77 14.52 -4.60
CA MET A 103 -5.21 13.27 -5.10
C MET A 103 -4.97 12.33 -3.92
N ILE A 104 -5.73 11.26 -3.85
CA ILE A 104 -5.72 10.28 -2.77
C ILE A 104 -4.86 9.09 -3.17
N ILE A 105 -3.70 8.93 -2.52
CA ILE A 105 -2.79 7.81 -2.77
C ILE A 105 -3.23 6.59 -1.96
N MET A 106 -3.53 5.49 -2.66
CA MET A 106 -4.01 4.23 -2.09
C MET A 106 -2.96 3.12 -2.06
N ASN A 107 -1.77 3.33 -2.68
CA ASN A 107 -0.63 2.39 -2.56
C ASN A 107 0.73 3.05 -2.73
N ALA A 108 0.99 3.80 -3.78
CA ALA A 108 2.33 4.31 -4.14
C ALA A 108 3.11 4.85 -2.92
N ALA A 109 4.29 4.27 -2.62
CA ALA A 109 4.87 4.27 -1.27
C ALA A 109 6.21 5.01 -1.12
N THR A 110 6.69 5.71 -2.15
CA THR A 110 7.90 6.56 -2.03
C THR A 110 7.59 7.81 -1.24
N SER A 111 8.44 8.17 -0.27
CA SER A 111 8.24 9.32 0.64
C SER A 111 8.05 10.65 -0.11
N VAL A 112 8.78 10.85 -1.19
CA VAL A 112 8.80 12.12 -1.94
C VAL A 112 7.45 12.49 -2.60
N ILE A 113 6.52 11.55 -2.78
CA ILE A 113 5.29 11.76 -3.57
C ILE A 113 4.48 12.96 -3.05
N THR A 114 4.20 13.03 -1.75
CA THR A 114 3.37 14.10 -1.19
C THR A 114 4.06 15.49 -1.25
N THR A 115 5.38 15.55 -1.47
CA THR A 115 6.10 16.81 -1.67
C THR A 115 5.93 17.39 -3.07
N LYS A 116 5.40 16.61 -4.03
CA LYS A 116 5.30 17.00 -5.44
C LYS A 116 4.04 17.80 -5.77
N SER A 117 3.07 17.82 -4.86
CA SER A 117 1.87 18.64 -4.96
C SER A 117 1.28 18.89 -3.58
N ASN A 118 0.72 20.11 -3.38
CA ASN A 118 -0.02 20.45 -2.16
C ASN A 118 -1.39 19.74 -2.07
N TYR A 119 -1.84 19.16 -3.17
CA TYR A 119 -3.14 18.49 -3.30
C TYR A 119 -3.04 16.97 -3.15
N ILE A 120 -1.91 16.43 -2.67
CA ILE A 120 -1.76 14.99 -2.42
C ILE A 120 -1.93 14.69 -0.93
N ALA A 121 -2.74 13.68 -0.61
CA ALA A 121 -2.81 13.02 0.68
C ALA A 121 -2.67 11.51 0.51
N ARG A 122 -1.92 10.84 1.38
CA ARG A 122 -1.67 9.39 1.33
C ARG A 122 -2.44 8.66 2.42
N PHE A 123 -3.16 7.62 2.01
CA PHE A 123 -3.92 6.72 2.88
C PHE A 123 -3.36 5.28 2.90
N SER A 124 -2.21 5.05 2.28
CA SER A 124 -1.53 3.75 2.26
C SER A 124 -0.43 3.66 3.33
N MET A 125 0.81 3.79 2.93
CA MET A 125 2.02 3.80 3.75
C MET A 125 3.16 4.46 2.99
N THR A 126 4.32 4.62 3.64
CA THR A 126 5.61 4.79 2.96
C THR A 126 6.51 3.59 3.27
N LEU A 127 7.43 3.27 2.36
CA LEU A 127 8.36 2.18 2.61
C LEU A 127 9.29 2.46 3.81
N PRO A 128 9.78 3.68 4.04
CA PRO A 128 10.51 3.98 5.27
C PRO A 128 9.70 3.71 6.53
N GLN A 129 8.41 4.05 6.54
CA GLN A 129 7.52 3.85 7.68
C GLN A 129 7.40 2.38 8.10
N VAL A 130 7.44 1.44 7.15
CA VAL A 130 7.32 0.01 7.42
C VAL A 130 8.67 -0.71 7.48
N SER A 131 9.74 -0.14 6.92
CA SER A 131 11.08 -0.75 6.90
C SER A 131 11.91 -0.43 8.14
N ALA A 132 11.85 0.81 8.66
CA ALA A 132 12.57 1.19 9.86
C ALA A 132 12.15 0.35 11.10
N PRO A 133 10.85 0.11 11.36
CA PRO A 133 10.43 -0.81 12.44
C PRO A 133 10.96 -2.23 12.30
N MET A 134 11.11 -2.75 11.06
CA MET A 134 11.70 -4.06 10.84
C MET A 134 13.18 -4.10 11.28
N ALA A 135 13.94 -3.07 10.98
CA ALA A 135 15.34 -2.98 11.40
C ALA A 135 15.46 -2.87 12.92
N THR A 136 14.59 -2.08 13.56
CA THR A 136 14.51 -1.98 15.03
C THR A 136 14.19 -3.34 15.65
N TRP A 137 13.20 -4.06 15.09
CA TRP A 137 12.85 -5.40 15.55
C TRP A 137 14.01 -6.40 15.35
N ALA A 138 14.66 -6.37 14.20
CA ALA A 138 15.81 -7.23 13.88
C ALA A 138 16.94 -7.03 14.88
N ALA A 139 17.31 -5.78 15.18
CA ALA A 139 18.34 -5.47 16.16
C ALA A 139 18.00 -5.99 17.58
N ARG A 140 16.75 -5.83 18.03
CA ARG A 140 16.24 -6.38 19.31
C ARG A 140 16.29 -7.92 19.36
N ASN A 141 16.24 -8.58 18.23
CA ASN A 141 16.25 -10.04 18.10
C ASN A 141 17.61 -10.61 17.66
N ASN A 142 18.71 -9.87 17.88
CA ASN A 142 20.09 -10.27 17.59
C ASN A 142 20.34 -10.61 16.10
N ILE A 143 19.57 -10.08 15.18
CA ILE A 143 19.80 -10.14 13.74
C ILE A 143 20.68 -8.94 13.37
N LYS A 144 21.99 -9.18 13.20
CA LYS A 144 22.98 -8.10 13.04
C LYS A 144 23.58 -8.03 11.64
N LYS A 145 23.76 -9.16 10.98
CA LYS A 145 24.37 -9.24 9.64
C LYS A 145 23.28 -9.50 8.61
N VAL A 146 22.91 -8.50 7.85
CA VAL A 146 21.80 -8.58 6.91
C VAL A 146 22.25 -8.30 5.49
N VAL A 147 21.75 -9.04 4.52
CA VAL A 147 21.77 -8.67 3.11
C VAL A 147 20.42 -8.04 2.78
N THR A 148 20.39 -6.90 2.10
CA THR A 148 19.14 -6.34 1.58
C THR A 148 18.94 -6.75 0.12
N LEU A 149 17.71 -7.11 -0.24
CA LEU A 149 17.29 -7.32 -1.63
C LEU A 149 16.02 -6.53 -1.87
N VAL A 150 16.10 -5.52 -2.73
CA VAL A 150 14.97 -4.63 -3.01
C VAL A 150 14.78 -4.42 -4.51
N ALA A 151 13.54 -4.18 -4.93
CA ALA A 151 13.26 -3.78 -6.31
C ALA A 151 13.87 -2.40 -6.61
N ASP A 152 14.54 -2.27 -7.76
CA ASP A 152 15.30 -1.06 -8.14
C ASP A 152 14.39 0.03 -8.70
N TYR A 153 13.67 0.69 -7.79
CA TYR A 153 12.86 1.89 -8.06
C TYR A 153 12.62 2.64 -6.74
N GLY A 154 11.95 3.81 -6.79
CA GLY A 154 11.81 4.71 -5.64
C GLY A 154 11.50 4.03 -4.31
N PRO A 155 10.41 3.24 -4.18
CA PRO A 155 10.08 2.53 -2.94
C PRO A 155 11.18 1.60 -2.44
N GLY A 156 11.84 0.86 -3.34
CA GLY A 156 12.92 -0.06 -2.96
C GLY A 156 14.14 0.68 -2.41
N ILE A 157 14.50 1.79 -3.04
CA ILE A 157 15.60 2.66 -2.58
C ILE A 157 15.26 3.23 -1.19
N ASP A 158 14.02 3.69 -0.99
CA ASP A 158 13.55 4.21 0.29
C ASP A 158 13.56 3.13 1.39
N ALA A 159 13.09 1.90 1.06
CA ALA A 159 13.08 0.77 1.98
C ALA A 159 14.50 0.37 2.41
N GLU A 160 15.43 0.24 1.44
CA GLU A 160 16.84 -0.10 1.68
C GLU A 160 17.49 0.94 2.60
N ALA A 161 17.31 2.23 2.29
CA ALA A 161 17.92 3.32 3.05
C ALA A 161 17.39 3.37 4.48
N ALA A 162 16.07 3.29 4.67
CA ALA A 162 15.45 3.35 6.00
C ALA A 162 15.84 2.13 6.84
N PHE A 163 15.79 0.94 6.27
CA PHE A 163 16.20 -0.30 6.95
C PHE A 163 17.68 -0.23 7.36
N LYS A 164 18.58 0.10 6.44
CA LYS A 164 20.02 0.21 6.69
C LYS A 164 20.33 1.22 7.78
N ASN A 165 19.77 2.43 7.70
CA ASN A 165 20.03 3.49 8.66
C ASN A 165 19.62 3.06 10.08
N GLU A 166 18.47 2.43 10.23
CA GLU A 166 17.97 2.01 11.54
C GLU A 166 18.71 0.76 12.07
N LEU A 167 19.05 -0.19 11.20
CA LEU A 167 19.84 -1.37 11.56
C LEU A 167 21.22 -0.98 12.12
N VAL A 168 21.90 -0.02 11.47
CA VAL A 168 23.22 0.46 11.90
C VAL A 168 23.12 1.16 13.25
N LYS A 169 22.09 1.97 13.51
CA LYS A 169 21.83 2.55 14.84
C LYS A 169 21.66 1.46 15.90
N GLY A 170 21.06 0.34 15.57
CA GLY A 170 20.90 -0.83 16.42
C GLY A 170 22.15 -1.72 16.56
N GLY A 171 23.29 -1.30 16.00
CA GLY A 171 24.56 -2.05 16.05
C GLY A 171 24.67 -3.23 15.08
N GLY A 172 23.83 -3.25 14.03
CA GLY A 172 23.91 -4.20 12.93
C GLY A 172 24.64 -3.62 11.71
N GLU A 173 24.82 -4.45 10.70
CA GLU A 173 25.45 -4.11 9.42
C GLU A 173 24.69 -4.69 8.23
N VAL A 174 24.64 -3.94 7.13
CA VAL A 174 24.23 -4.47 5.82
C VAL A 174 25.49 -4.96 5.10
N LYS A 175 25.64 -6.29 5.00
CA LYS A 175 26.80 -6.93 4.36
C LYS A 175 26.83 -6.70 2.86
N GLU A 176 25.66 -6.70 2.25
CA GLU A 176 25.51 -6.49 0.81
C GLU A 176 24.12 -5.88 0.54
N ALA A 177 24.07 -4.91 -0.39
CA ALA A 177 22.84 -4.35 -0.89
C ALA A 177 22.60 -4.81 -2.33
N ILE A 178 21.53 -5.55 -2.54
CA ILE A 178 21.17 -6.14 -3.84
C ILE A 178 19.92 -5.43 -4.35
N ARG A 179 19.96 -4.98 -5.60
CA ARG A 179 18.81 -4.41 -6.29
C ARG A 179 18.42 -5.28 -7.47
N VAL A 180 17.13 -5.55 -7.63
CA VAL A 180 16.59 -6.37 -8.70
C VAL A 180 15.69 -5.52 -9.60
N PRO A 181 15.60 -5.82 -10.91
CA PRO A 181 14.70 -5.11 -11.81
C PRO A 181 13.26 -5.10 -11.31
N LEU A 182 12.56 -3.97 -11.50
CA LEU A 182 11.12 -3.86 -11.18
C LEU A 182 10.25 -4.81 -12.02
N ARG A 183 10.66 -5.14 -13.23
CA ARG A 183 9.92 -6.02 -14.14
C ARG A 183 10.67 -7.32 -14.32
N ASN A 184 9.95 -8.44 -14.14
CA ASN A 184 10.41 -9.80 -14.42
C ASN A 184 11.80 -10.13 -13.83
N PRO A 185 12.04 -9.91 -12.50
CA PRO A 185 13.32 -10.26 -11.90
C PRO A 185 13.51 -11.78 -11.88
N GLU A 186 14.67 -12.25 -12.34
CA GLU A 186 15.10 -13.62 -12.13
C GLU A 186 15.87 -13.71 -10.82
N PHE A 187 15.30 -14.33 -9.80
CA PHE A 187 15.87 -14.32 -8.46
C PHE A 187 17.05 -15.27 -8.26
N ALA A 188 17.23 -16.27 -9.13
CA ALA A 188 18.22 -17.32 -8.96
C ALA A 188 19.67 -16.82 -8.67
N PRO A 189 20.25 -15.89 -9.45
CA PRO A 189 21.60 -15.40 -9.21
C PRO A 189 21.69 -14.57 -7.92
N TYR A 190 20.66 -13.81 -7.59
CA TYR A 190 20.63 -13.01 -6.38
C TYR A 190 20.52 -13.86 -5.11
N ILE A 191 19.72 -14.92 -5.15
CA ILE A 191 19.60 -15.87 -4.04
C ILE A 191 20.95 -16.57 -3.79
N GLN A 192 21.71 -16.89 -4.83
CA GLN A 192 23.05 -17.44 -4.67
C GLN A 192 23.99 -16.46 -3.96
N ARG A 193 23.98 -15.17 -4.35
CA ARG A 193 24.77 -14.11 -3.69
C ARG A 193 24.42 -14.00 -2.21
N ILE A 194 23.12 -14.03 -1.85
CA ILE A 194 22.67 -14.03 -0.46
C ILE A 194 23.27 -15.21 0.30
N LYS A 195 23.24 -16.42 -0.30
CA LYS A 195 23.77 -17.64 0.31
C LYS A 195 25.28 -17.55 0.55
N ASP A 196 26.02 -17.01 -0.43
CA ASP A 196 27.49 -16.87 -0.36
C ASP A 196 27.91 -15.83 0.69
N ALA A 197 27.12 -14.77 0.89
CA ALA A 197 27.35 -13.74 1.90
C ALA A 197 27.15 -14.24 3.34
N LYS A 198 26.44 -15.36 3.56
CA LYS A 198 26.17 -15.98 4.87
C LYS A 198 25.67 -14.96 5.92
N PRO A 199 24.57 -14.22 5.67
CA PRO A 199 24.01 -13.30 6.64
C PRO A 199 23.18 -14.04 7.69
N ASP A 200 22.82 -13.36 8.79
CA ASP A 200 21.82 -13.85 9.75
C ASP A 200 20.41 -13.84 9.12
N ALA A 201 20.14 -12.85 8.26
CA ALA A 201 18.88 -12.70 7.55
C ALA A 201 19.06 -11.96 6.22
N VAL A 202 18.07 -12.11 5.34
CA VAL A 202 17.87 -11.24 4.18
C VAL A 202 16.64 -10.37 4.43
N PHE A 203 16.79 -9.02 4.24
CA PHE A 203 15.68 -8.10 4.23
C PHE A 203 15.17 -7.93 2.80
N ILE A 204 13.86 -8.15 2.61
CA ILE A 204 13.24 -8.15 1.29
C ILE A 204 12.21 -7.02 1.16
N PHE A 205 12.31 -6.29 0.06
CA PHE A 205 11.19 -5.55 -0.50
C PHE A 205 11.10 -5.81 -2.01
N VAL A 206 10.04 -6.45 -2.42
CA VAL A 206 9.61 -6.57 -3.81
C VAL A 206 8.12 -6.21 -3.89
N PRO A 207 7.62 -5.69 -5.02
CA PRO A 207 6.19 -5.45 -5.19
C PRO A 207 5.35 -6.70 -4.86
N ALA A 208 4.21 -6.48 -4.20
CA ALA A 208 3.28 -7.55 -3.84
C ALA A 208 2.82 -8.35 -5.06
N GLY A 209 2.51 -9.63 -4.87
CA GLY A 209 2.04 -10.53 -5.91
C GLY A 209 3.09 -11.47 -6.45
N GLU A 210 3.21 -11.59 -7.76
CA GLU A 210 4.04 -12.61 -8.43
C GLU A 210 5.52 -12.60 -8.02
N GLN A 211 6.10 -11.43 -7.75
CA GLN A 211 7.50 -11.33 -7.35
C GLN A 211 7.75 -11.94 -5.97
N GLY A 212 6.85 -11.73 -5.02
CA GLY A 212 6.91 -12.37 -3.71
C GLY A 212 6.84 -13.89 -3.81
N ILE A 213 5.90 -14.40 -4.62
CA ILE A 213 5.76 -15.84 -4.89
C ILE A 213 7.06 -16.40 -5.48
N ALA A 214 7.62 -15.76 -6.51
CA ALA A 214 8.82 -16.20 -7.19
C ALA A 214 10.06 -16.19 -6.26
N PHE A 215 10.20 -15.14 -5.43
CA PHE A 215 11.29 -15.07 -4.44
C PHE A 215 11.18 -16.21 -3.42
N MET A 216 10.02 -16.41 -2.80
CA MET A 216 9.82 -17.42 -1.76
C MET A 216 9.99 -18.85 -2.30
N LYS A 217 9.57 -19.10 -3.54
CA LYS A 217 9.85 -20.35 -4.24
C LYS A 217 11.36 -20.58 -4.36
N GLY A 218 12.09 -19.59 -4.86
CA GLY A 218 13.55 -19.66 -5.00
C GLY A 218 14.28 -19.81 -3.66
N TYR A 219 13.83 -19.11 -2.62
CA TYR A 219 14.34 -19.23 -1.25
C TYR A 219 14.29 -20.68 -0.74
N ARG A 220 13.15 -21.34 -0.93
CA ARG A 220 12.95 -22.74 -0.56
C ARG A 220 13.80 -23.69 -1.41
N GLU A 221 13.71 -23.60 -2.73
CA GLU A 221 14.36 -24.53 -3.65
C GLU A 221 15.87 -24.48 -3.59
N ARG A 222 16.46 -23.31 -3.27
CA ARG A 222 17.92 -23.15 -3.17
C ARG A 222 18.46 -23.31 -1.75
N GLY A 223 17.59 -23.70 -0.80
CA GLY A 223 17.99 -24.12 0.52
C GLY A 223 18.54 -23.02 1.43
N LEU A 224 18.07 -21.76 1.30
CA LEU A 224 18.48 -20.69 2.19
C LEU A 224 18.00 -20.93 3.63
N ALA A 225 16.78 -21.47 3.79
CA ALA A 225 16.28 -21.87 5.11
C ALA A 225 17.17 -22.92 5.77
N ALA A 226 17.59 -23.95 5.02
CA ALA A 226 18.50 -24.97 5.50
C ALA A 226 19.90 -24.42 5.85
N ALA A 227 20.32 -23.34 5.21
CA ALA A 227 21.54 -22.59 5.52
C ALA A 227 21.41 -21.67 6.76
N GLY A 228 20.24 -21.66 7.42
CA GLY A 228 19.98 -20.82 8.59
C GLY A 228 19.71 -19.34 8.31
N ILE A 229 19.55 -18.95 7.04
CA ILE A 229 19.32 -17.56 6.64
C ILE A 229 17.83 -17.26 6.80
N LYS A 230 17.47 -16.33 7.69
CA LYS A 230 16.09 -15.91 7.93
C LYS A 230 15.60 -14.96 6.85
N VAL A 231 14.30 -14.96 6.58
CA VAL A 231 13.62 -13.91 5.78
C VAL A 231 12.93 -12.95 6.73
N ILE A 232 13.27 -11.67 6.61
CA ILE A 232 12.57 -10.54 7.19
C ILE A 232 12.20 -9.59 6.07
N ALA A 233 11.02 -8.97 6.10
CA ALA A 233 10.56 -8.21 4.95
C ALA A 233 9.54 -7.12 5.33
N THR A 234 9.23 -6.25 4.37
CA THR A 234 7.96 -5.52 4.40
C THR A 234 6.81 -6.47 4.09
N GLY A 235 5.60 -6.08 4.46
CA GLY A 235 4.44 -6.94 4.27
C GLY A 235 4.04 -7.21 2.82
N ASP A 236 4.62 -6.48 1.88
CA ASP A 236 4.43 -6.73 0.45
C ASP A 236 4.83 -8.16 0.06
N LEU A 237 5.89 -8.70 0.68
CA LEU A 237 6.38 -10.04 0.39
C LEU A 237 5.34 -11.13 0.67
N THR A 238 4.59 -11.00 1.76
CA THR A 238 3.57 -11.97 2.20
C THR A 238 2.17 -11.37 2.13
N ASP A 239 1.88 -10.70 1.03
CA ASP A 239 0.58 -10.07 0.77
C ASP A 239 -0.58 -11.03 1.07
N ASP A 240 -1.58 -10.55 1.82
CA ASP A 240 -2.68 -11.40 2.32
C ASP A 240 -3.49 -12.07 1.22
N HIS A 241 -3.58 -11.44 0.03
CA HIS A 241 -4.31 -11.99 -1.11
C HIS A 241 -3.60 -13.21 -1.73
N VAL A 242 -2.28 -13.13 -1.88
CA VAL A 242 -1.49 -14.20 -2.53
C VAL A 242 -0.88 -15.20 -1.54
N LEU A 243 -0.83 -14.88 -0.26
CA LEU A 243 -0.23 -15.72 0.78
C LEU A 243 -0.77 -17.17 0.78
N PRO A 244 -2.07 -17.43 0.61
CA PRO A 244 -2.59 -18.80 0.53
C PRO A 244 -1.92 -19.64 -0.57
N ALA A 245 -1.59 -19.03 -1.73
CA ALA A 245 -0.94 -19.71 -2.84
C ALA A 245 0.57 -19.95 -2.64
N MET A 246 1.21 -19.23 -1.70
CA MET A 246 2.64 -19.38 -1.41
C MET A 246 2.94 -20.60 -0.54
N GLY A 247 1.99 -21.04 0.27
CA GLY A 247 2.05 -22.26 1.07
C GLY A 247 3.15 -22.28 2.14
N ASP A 248 3.59 -23.48 2.49
CA ASP A 248 4.56 -23.74 3.59
C ASP A 248 5.91 -23.02 3.44
N ALA A 249 6.26 -22.57 2.23
CA ALA A 249 7.51 -21.83 2.00
C ALA A 249 7.59 -20.52 2.80
N THR A 250 6.44 -19.99 3.22
CA THR A 250 6.34 -18.71 3.95
C THR A 250 6.26 -18.88 5.47
N LEU A 251 6.09 -20.08 5.98
CA LEU A 251 5.97 -20.32 7.43
C LEU A 251 7.14 -19.73 8.20
N GLY A 252 6.82 -18.93 9.22
CA GLY A 252 7.82 -18.29 10.08
C GLY A 252 8.45 -17.03 9.49
N VAL A 253 8.12 -16.61 8.27
CA VAL A 253 8.57 -15.33 7.71
C VAL A 253 8.04 -14.20 8.59
N ILE A 254 8.93 -13.27 8.97
CA ILE A 254 8.59 -12.09 9.77
C ILE A 254 8.50 -10.87 8.87
N THR A 255 7.41 -10.14 8.99
CA THR A 255 7.19 -8.90 8.24
C THR A 255 6.75 -7.76 9.16
N THR A 256 7.05 -6.53 8.76
CA THR A 256 6.44 -5.34 9.37
C THR A 256 5.51 -4.68 8.36
N PHE A 257 4.26 -4.44 8.77
CA PHE A 257 3.29 -3.79 7.90
C PHE A 257 2.15 -3.15 8.68
N HIS A 258 1.37 -2.34 7.98
CA HIS A 258 0.28 -1.56 8.57
C HIS A 258 -1.08 -2.28 8.58
N TYR A 259 -1.19 -3.47 7.99
CA TYR A 259 -2.43 -4.25 7.92
C TYR A 259 -2.15 -5.75 7.83
N SER A 260 -3.05 -6.53 8.35
CA SER A 260 -3.21 -7.96 8.13
C SER A 260 -4.70 -8.30 8.04
N ALA A 261 -5.07 -9.20 7.15
CA ALA A 261 -6.44 -9.73 7.11
C ALA A 261 -6.83 -10.47 8.41
N ALA A 262 -5.83 -10.89 9.20
CA ALA A 262 -6.02 -11.49 10.53
C ALA A 262 -6.13 -10.46 11.66
N HIS A 263 -6.08 -9.15 11.37
CA HIS A 263 -6.18 -8.11 12.40
C HIS A 263 -7.49 -8.23 13.20
N LYS A 264 -7.36 -8.24 14.52
CA LYS A 264 -8.50 -8.48 15.41
C LYS A 264 -9.11 -7.16 15.88
N SER A 265 -10.09 -6.68 15.12
CA SER A 265 -10.93 -5.53 15.50
C SER A 265 -12.35 -5.68 14.95
N PRO A 266 -13.36 -5.03 15.56
CA PRO A 266 -14.71 -4.97 15.00
C PRO A 266 -14.75 -4.34 13.62
N GLU A 267 -13.92 -3.32 13.39
CA GLU A 267 -13.80 -2.61 12.11
C GLU A 267 -13.28 -3.53 11.01
N ASN A 268 -12.25 -4.34 11.30
CA ASN A 268 -11.75 -5.31 10.34
C ASN A 268 -12.78 -6.42 10.06
N ALA A 269 -13.46 -6.93 11.08
CA ALA A 269 -14.50 -7.94 10.88
C ALA A 269 -15.63 -7.42 9.98
N ALA A 270 -16.06 -6.18 10.17
CA ALA A 270 -17.08 -5.54 9.32
C ALA A 270 -16.56 -5.32 7.89
N PHE A 271 -15.31 -4.88 7.73
CA PHE A 271 -14.66 -4.71 6.44
C PHE A 271 -14.57 -6.04 5.67
N LEU A 272 -14.05 -7.10 6.30
CA LEU A 272 -13.92 -8.41 5.67
C LEU A 272 -15.27 -8.93 5.16
N LYS A 273 -16.33 -8.83 5.99
CA LYS A 273 -17.69 -9.23 5.61
C LYS A 273 -18.21 -8.43 4.42
N SER A 274 -17.99 -7.11 4.43
CA SER A 274 -18.43 -6.24 3.33
C SER A 274 -17.63 -6.48 2.05
N PHE A 275 -16.31 -6.69 2.16
CA PHE A 275 -15.46 -6.99 1.02
C PHE A 275 -15.89 -8.28 0.33
N GLU A 276 -16.12 -9.35 1.09
CA GLU A 276 -16.57 -10.64 0.57
C GLU A 276 -17.94 -10.51 -0.13
N SER A 277 -18.88 -9.81 0.52
CA SER A 277 -20.22 -9.61 -0.02
C SER A 277 -20.23 -8.76 -1.30
N ALA A 278 -19.40 -7.72 -1.36
CA ALA A 278 -19.33 -6.82 -2.50
C ALA A 278 -18.48 -7.36 -3.67
N ASN A 279 -17.63 -8.36 -3.41
CA ASN A 279 -16.68 -8.92 -4.37
C ASN A 279 -16.66 -10.46 -4.32
N PRO A 280 -17.76 -11.13 -4.69
CA PRO A 280 -17.83 -12.60 -4.64
C PRO A 280 -16.69 -13.24 -5.43
N GLY A 281 -15.94 -14.14 -4.81
CA GLY A 281 -14.83 -14.85 -5.44
C GLY A 281 -13.53 -14.08 -5.59
N ALA A 282 -13.43 -12.85 -5.09
CA ALA A 282 -12.21 -12.05 -5.17
C ALA A 282 -11.08 -12.50 -4.22
N GLY A 283 -11.35 -13.51 -3.38
CA GLY A 283 -10.39 -13.95 -2.37
C GLY A 283 -10.27 -13.00 -1.19
N ARG A 284 -9.13 -13.02 -0.53
CA ARG A 284 -8.88 -12.24 0.69
C ARG A 284 -8.50 -10.80 0.33
N PRO A 285 -9.05 -9.77 1.02
CA PRO A 285 -8.60 -8.40 0.85
C PRO A 285 -7.18 -8.23 1.39
N ASN A 286 -6.42 -7.35 0.75
CA ASN A 286 -5.08 -6.99 1.16
C ASN A 286 -5.00 -5.53 1.63
N PHE A 287 -3.79 -5.05 1.88
CA PHE A 287 -3.51 -3.69 2.32
C PHE A 287 -3.94 -2.60 1.31
N MET A 288 -3.98 -2.89 0.02
CA MET A 288 -4.46 -1.95 -1.00
C MET A 288 -5.99 -1.79 -0.94
N ALA A 289 -6.70 -2.89 -0.67
CA ALA A 289 -8.14 -2.83 -0.45
C ALA A 289 -8.50 -1.99 0.78
N VAL A 290 -7.75 -2.14 1.88
CA VAL A 290 -7.94 -1.32 3.09
C VAL A 290 -7.62 0.15 2.82
N ALA A 291 -6.52 0.44 2.13
CA ALA A 291 -6.16 1.82 1.82
C ALA A 291 -7.19 2.50 0.90
N ALA A 292 -7.78 1.75 -0.04
CA ALA A 292 -8.85 2.24 -0.89
C ALA A 292 -10.16 2.45 -0.10
N TYR A 293 -10.47 1.55 0.83
CA TYR A 293 -11.60 1.69 1.76
C TYR A 293 -11.47 2.97 2.60
N ASP A 294 -10.29 3.22 3.20
CA ASP A 294 -10.00 4.43 3.96
C ASP A 294 -9.98 5.70 3.09
N GLY A 295 -9.46 5.59 1.86
CA GLY A 295 -9.51 6.68 0.88
C GLY A 295 -10.93 7.08 0.52
N MET A 296 -11.85 6.10 0.40
CA MET A 296 -13.28 6.39 0.21
C MET A 296 -13.90 7.02 1.46
N ALA A 297 -13.55 6.55 2.66
CA ALA A 297 -13.99 7.18 3.91
C ALA A 297 -13.63 8.67 3.92
N ALA A 298 -12.40 8.97 3.51
CA ALA A 298 -11.91 10.35 3.41
C ALA A 298 -12.68 11.18 2.38
N ILE A 299 -12.94 10.65 1.19
CA ILE A 299 -13.73 11.33 0.14
C ILE A 299 -15.14 11.62 0.64
N TYR A 300 -15.79 10.65 1.31
CA TYR A 300 -17.12 10.85 1.88
C TYR A 300 -17.13 11.92 2.95
N GLU A 301 -16.14 11.95 3.83
CA GLU A 301 -16.04 12.97 4.88
C GLU A 301 -15.79 14.37 4.32
N VAL A 302 -14.91 14.51 3.32
CA VAL A 302 -14.71 15.78 2.59
C VAL A 302 -16.00 16.22 1.94
N THR A 303 -16.69 15.34 1.22
CA THR A 303 -17.95 15.64 0.54
C THR A 303 -19.02 16.12 1.52
N ARG A 304 -19.13 15.46 2.68
CA ARG A 304 -20.08 15.84 3.74
C ARG A 304 -19.76 17.22 4.32
N LYS A 305 -18.49 17.47 4.68
CA LYS A 305 -18.05 18.74 5.30
C LYS A 305 -18.17 19.93 4.35
N LEU A 306 -17.99 19.71 3.05
CA LEU A 306 -18.09 20.74 2.03
C LEU A 306 -19.49 20.81 1.37
N ASN A 307 -20.47 20.07 1.91
CA ASN A 307 -21.84 20.03 1.37
C ASN A 307 -21.87 19.74 -0.15
N GLY A 308 -20.96 18.86 -0.61
CA GLY A 308 -20.83 18.47 -2.01
C GLY A 308 -20.28 19.52 -2.96
N LYS A 309 -19.72 20.61 -2.46
CA LYS A 309 -19.03 21.64 -3.27
C LYS A 309 -17.52 21.46 -3.09
N ILE A 310 -16.92 20.63 -3.91
CA ILE A 310 -15.52 20.26 -3.74
C ILE A 310 -14.61 21.35 -4.31
N ASP A 311 -14.06 22.15 -3.40
CA ASP A 311 -12.93 23.05 -3.65
C ASP A 311 -11.65 22.37 -3.18
N GLY A 312 -10.58 22.42 -3.99
CA GLY A 312 -9.35 21.69 -3.71
C GLY A 312 -8.65 22.14 -2.43
N ASP A 313 -8.58 23.47 -2.19
CA ASP A 313 -7.91 24.03 -1.01
C ASP A 313 -8.68 23.65 0.27
N GLN A 314 -10.02 23.74 0.24
CA GLN A 314 -10.88 23.35 1.35
C GLN A 314 -10.86 21.84 1.59
N ALA A 315 -10.86 21.04 0.52
CA ALA A 315 -10.74 19.59 0.62
C ALA A 315 -9.43 19.18 1.30
N MET A 316 -8.31 19.79 0.92
CA MET A 316 -7.01 19.54 1.56
C MET A 316 -6.98 20.00 3.00
N ALA A 317 -7.68 21.09 3.37
CA ALA A 317 -7.81 21.51 4.76
C ALA A 317 -8.53 20.45 5.62
N VAL A 318 -9.57 19.81 5.08
CA VAL A 318 -10.26 18.69 5.74
C VAL A 318 -9.35 17.48 5.86
N LEU A 319 -8.68 17.07 4.76
CA LEU A 319 -7.82 15.91 4.72
C LEU A 319 -6.66 15.99 5.72
N LYS A 320 -6.01 17.15 5.85
CA LYS A 320 -4.89 17.38 6.78
C LYS A 320 -5.23 17.14 8.26
N THR A 321 -6.50 17.21 8.63
CA THR A 321 -6.96 17.02 10.02
C THR A 321 -7.68 15.70 10.25
N MET A 322 -7.66 14.83 9.24
CA MET A 322 -8.45 13.61 9.26
C MET A 322 -7.94 12.58 10.26
N LYS A 323 -8.89 11.97 10.96
CA LYS A 323 -8.69 10.82 11.84
C LYS A 323 -9.80 9.83 11.55
N LEU A 324 -9.46 8.56 11.39
CA LEU A 324 -10.41 7.49 11.07
C LEU A 324 -10.15 6.28 11.97
N ASN A 325 -11.21 5.56 12.29
CA ASN A 325 -11.15 4.19 12.81
C ASN A 325 -11.16 3.24 11.63
N SER A 326 -9.98 2.81 11.21
CA SER A 326 -9.78 1.96 10.05
C SER A 326 -9.83 0.47 10.42
N PRO A 327 -10.10 -0.43 9.47
CA PRO A 327 -9.91 -1.86 9.65
C PRO A 327 -8.53 -2.29 10.16
N ARG A 328 -7.50 -1.43 9.97
CA ARG A 328 -6.12 -1.64 10.42
C ARG A 328 -5.77 -0.94 11.75
N GLY A 329 -6.78 -0.48 12.48
CA GLY A 329 -6.63 0.33 13.68
C GLY A 329 -6.74 1.84 13.40
N PRO A 330 -6.62 2.70 14.43
CA PRO A 330 -6.75 4.14 14.27
C PRO A 330 -5.67 4.72 13.35
N ILE A 331 -6.09 5.58 12.44
CA ILE A 331 -5.21 6.31 11.52
C ILE A 331 -5.47 7.81 11.58
N SER A 332 -4.46 8.59 11.25
CA SER A 332 -4.60 10.04 11.02
C SER A 332 -3.68 10.50 9.90
N ILE A 333 -3.93 11.70 9.40
CA ILE A 333 -3.07 12.34 8.41
C ILE A 333 -2.19 13.36 9.11
N ASP A 334 -0.89 13.29 8.88
CA ASP A 334 0.06 14.29 9.35
C ASP A 334 -0.21 15.62 8.62
N PRO A 335 -0.53 16.72 9.32
CA PRO A 335 -0.93 17.97 8.68
C PRO A 335 0.19 18.65 7.90
N GLN A 336 1.45 18.34 8.21
CA GLN A 336 2.61 18.93 7.53
C GLN A 336 2.98 18.15 6.27
N THR A 337 3.09 16.84 6.39
CA THR A 337 3.54 15.96 5.30
C THR A 337 2.40 15.45 4.43
N ARG A 338 1.17 15.42 4.94
CA ARG A 338 -0.03 14.83 4.33
C ARG A 338 0.09 13.31 4.12
N ASP A 339 1.02 12.69 4.83
CA ASP A 339 1.15 11.24 4.92
C ASP A 339 0.36 10.69 6.11
N ILE A 340 0.02 9.42 6.00
CA ILE A 340 -0.67 8.68 7.04
C ILE A 340 0.22 8.49 8.28
N VAL A 341 -0.37 8.61 9.46
CA VAL A 341 0.18 8.20 10.74
C VAL A 341 -0.63 7.00 11.21
N GLN A 342 0.04 5.88 11.46
CA GLN A 342 -0.62 4.61 11.74
C GLN A 342 0.25 3.69 12.61
N THR A 343 -0.33 2.59 13.07
CA THR A 343 0.41 1.51 13.71
C THR A 343 1.06 0.63 12.63
N VAL A 344 2.31 0.23 12.87
CA VAL A 344 3.01 -0.79 12.08
C VAL A 344 3.15 -2.04 12.95
N TYR A 345 2.56 -3.11 12.50
CA TYR A 345 2.55 -4.40 13.19
C TYR A 345 3.74 -5.25 12.78
N VAL A 346 4.33 -5.97 13.74
CA VAL A 346 5.25 -7.07 13.46
C VAL A 346 4.42 -8.32 13.31
N ARG A 347 4.52 -8.97 12.16
CA ARG A 347 3.67 -10.10 11.79
C ARG A 347 4.54 -11.32 11.48
N LYS A 348 4.02 -12.49 11.79
CA LYS A 348 4.62 -13.77 11.44
C LYS A 348 3.64 -14.59 10.62
N VAL A 349 4.11 -15.21 9.55
CA VAL A 349 3.28 -16.14 8.81
C VAL A 349 3.09 -17.42 9.63
N GLU A 350 1.84 -17.69 9.99
CA GLU A 350 1.41 -18.87 10.73
C GLU A 350 0.24 -19.56 10.03
N LYS A 351 0.10 -20.85 10.31
CA LYS A 351 -1.07 -21.62 9.87
C LYS A 351 -2.17 -21.50 10.93
N VAL A 352 -3.31 -20.96 10.54
CA VAL A 352 -4.51 -20.81 11.37
C VAL A 352 -5.59 -21.71 10.77
N GLY A 353 -5.89 -22.83 11.43
CA GLY A 353 -6.71 -23.88 10.81
C GLY A 353 -5.95 -24.50 9.61
N SER A 354 -6.58 -24.44 8.44
CA SER A 354 -5.99 -24.96 7.19
C SER A 354 -5.28 -23.90 6.35
N GLU A 355 -5.34 -22.61 6.74
CA GLU A 355 -4.88 -21.50 5.93
C GLU A 355 -3.71 -20.73 6.54
N PHE A 356 -2.95 -20.01 5.70
CA PHE A 356 -1.84 -19.16 6.10
C PHE A 356 -2.31 -17.73 6.34
N TYR A 357 -1.86 -17.13 7.44
CA TYR A 357 -2.14 -15.74 7.81
C TYR A 357 -0.88 -15.03 8.30
N ASN A 358 -0.85 -13.72 8.10
CA ASN A 358 0.12 -12.82 8.75
C ASN A 358 -0.38 -12.51 10.16
N VAL A 359 0.04 -13.29 11.17
CA VAL A 359 -0.41 -13.12 12.55
C VAL A 359 0.43 -12.03 13.24
N GLU A 360 -0.24 -11.01 13.76
CA GLU A 360 0.36 -9.90 14.48
C GLU A 360 0.78 -10.35 15.89
N PHE A 361 2.00 -10.03 16.32
CA PHE A 361 2.50 -10.39 17.65
C PHE A 361 3.27 -9.27 18.37
N ASP A 362 3.62 -8.17 17.68
CA ASP A 362 4.23 -6.98 18.22
C ASP A 362 3.83 -5.76 17.37
N GLN A 363 4.08 -4.55 17.86
CA GLN A 363 3.67 -3.34 17.13
C GLN A 363 4.49 -2.10 17.47
N PHE A 364 4.51 -1.17 16.53
CA PHE A 364 5.04 0.18 16.66
C PHE A 364 3.90 1.17 16.40
N THR A 365 3.42 1.83 17.44
CA THR A 365 2.28 2.76 17.34
C THR A 365 2.69 4.13 16.81
N ASN A 366 1.73 4.88 16.24
CA ASN A 366 1.90 6.28 15.81
C ASN A 366 3.11 6.51 14.89
N GLN A 367 3.37 5.55 14.01
CA GLN A 367 4.48 5.68 13.08
C GLN A 367 4.17 6.75 12.02
N LYS A 368 5.09 7.69 11.87
CA LYS A 368 5.15 8.68 10.79
C LYS A 368 6.13 8.22 9.73
N ASP A 369 6.13 8.89 8.59
CA ASP A 369 7.16 8.69 7.58
C ASP A 369 8.53 9.22 8.07
N PRO A 370 9.53 8.35 8.31
CA PRO A 370 10.86 8.79 8.69
C PRO A 370 11.73 9.22 7.48
N GLY A 371 11.20 9.13 6.27
CA GLY A 371 11.88 9.51 5.03
C GLY A 371 11.81 11.00 4.70
N LYS A 372 11.30 11.84 5.63
CA LYS A 372 11.15 13.30 5.48
C LYS A 372 11.79 14.07 6.59
#